data_941d90683876c21a6730a772ce6fd328
#
_entry.id   941d90683876c21a6730a772ce6fd328
#
_cell.length_a   1.000
_cell.length_b   1.000
_cell.length_c   1.000
_cell.angle_alpha   90.00
_cell.angle_beta   90.00
_cell.angle_gamma   90.00
#
_symmetry.space_group_name_H-M   'P 1'
#
loop_
_entity.id
_entity.type
_entity.pdbx_description
1 polymer ?
#
loop_
_entity_poly.entity_id
_entity_poly.type
_entity_poly.pdbx_seq_one_letter_code
_entity_poly.pdbx_strand_id
1 'polypeptide(L)'
;MYLIMGLGNPDKQYLKTYHNVGFMCADLIAEKLGTTFSKGECRAVTAYSGIGSDKIIIAKPITYMNLSGESARELINKYKIERECFVVIYDDIDLPVGNVRIRYTGSAGTHNGMKNIVRNVGSTDVYRIRIGVGKPENAGMDLKDFVLSKISDEVMDSLAPALDRAADAAIAFAKGLPIEKVMEKYNKRDTAASALKNGAKNPDNNA
;
A
#
# COMPACT_ATOMS: atom_id res chain seq x y z
N MET A 1 -17.82 -1.61 -9.77
CA MET A 1 -16.43 -1.55 -10.33
C MET A 1 -15.53 -0.95 -9.27
N TYR A 2 -14.39 -1.60 -9.00
CA TYR A 2 -13.46 -1.17 -7.96
C TYR A 2 -12.12 -0.71 -8.55
N LEU A 3 -11.49 0.28 -7.92
CA LEU A 3 -10.14 0.76 -8.24
C LEU A 3 -9.22 0.51 -7.05
N ILE A 4 -8.18 -0.28 -7.27
CA ILE A 4 -7.07 -0.50 -6.33
C ILE A 4 -5.86 0.22 -6.90
N MET A 5 -5.31 1.20 -6.19
CA MET A 5 -4.15 1.97 -6.62
C MET A 5 -2.99 1.76 -5.66
N GLY A 6 -1.92 1.11 -6.13
CA GLY A 6 -0.64 1.07 -5.43
C GLY A 6 0.18 2.30 -5.74
N LEU A 7 0.76 2.96 -4.73
CA LEU A 7 1.65 4.12 -4.93
C LEU A 7 3.11 3.69 -5.05
N GLY A 8 3.86 4.43 -5.87
CA GLY A 8 5.27 4.21 -6.12
C GLY A 8 5.82 5.15 -7.20
N ASN A 9 7.08 5.02 -7.50
CA ASN A 9 7.79 5.72 -8.57
C ASN A 9 8.14 4.74 -9.70
N PRO A 10 7.95 5.13 -10.99
CA PRO A 10 7.98 4.17 -12.11
C PRO A 10 9.39 3.74 -12.54
N ASP A 11 10.44 4.52 -12.26
CA ASP A 11 11.78 4.26 -12.78
C ASP A 11 12.43 3.05 -12.10
N LYS A 12 13.28 2.36 -12.86
CA LYS A 12 14.00 1.15 -12.40
C LYS A 12 14.83 1.36 -11.13
N GLN A 13 15.35 2.58 -10.92
CA GLN A 13 16.10 2.92 -9.71
C GLN A 13 15.27 2.81 -8.42
N TYR A 14 13.93 2.96 -8.51
CA TYR A 14 13.02 2.86 -7.35
C TYR A 14 12.46 1.46 -7.12
N LEU A 15 12.78 0.49 -7.97
CA LEU A 15 12.42 -0.90 -7.70
C LEU A 15 12.97 -1.34 -6.35
N LYS A 16 12.13 -2.01 -5.54
CA LYS A 16 12.47 -2.47 -4.18
C LYS A 16 12.90 -1.35 -3.22
N THR A 17 12.42 -0.11 -3.39
CA THR A 17 12.53 0.92 -2.36
C THR A 17 11.31 0.90 -1.44
N TYR A 18 11.43 1.46 -0.23
CA TYR A 18 10.32 1.54 0.72
C TYR A 18 9.12 2.28 0.12
N HIS A 19 9.36 3.35 -0.65
CA HIS A 19 8.30 4.14 -1.29
C HIS A 19 7.58 3.39 -2.42
N ASN A 20 8.07 2.22 -2.83
CA ASN A 20 7.46 1.38 -3.86
C ASN A 20 6.71 0.15 -3.30
N VAL A 21 6.53 0.03 -1.98
CA VAL A 21 5.77 -1.11 -1.42
C VAL A 21 4.32 -1.15 -1.91
N GLY A 22 3.73 0.01 -2.25
CA GLY A 22 2.42 0.08 -2.90
C GLY A 22 2.42 -0.56 -4.29
N PHE A 23 3.46 -0.32 -5.09
CA PHE A 23 3.64 -0.98 -6.40
C PHE A 23 3.86 -2.48 -6.24
N MET A 24 4.71 -2.90 -5.31
CA MET A 24 4.94 -4.33 -5.03
C MET A 24 3.64 -5.03 -4.61
N CYS A 25 2.83 -4.39 -3.78
CA CYS A 25 1.53 -4.93 -3.40
C CYS A 25 0.57 -5.01 -4.60
N ALA A 26 0.57 -4.00 -5.49
CA ALA A 26 -0.24 -4.02 -6.71
C ALA A 26 0.18 -5.15 -7.66
N ASP A 27 1.49 -5.43 -7.79
CA ASP A 27 1.99 -6.57 -8.58
C ASP A 27 1.51 -7.90 -8.00
N LEU A 28 1.58 -8.06 -6.68
CA LEU A 28 1.10 -9.26 -5.99
C LEU A 28 -0.43 -9.44 -6.13
N ILE A 29 -1.21 -8.35 -6.10
CA ILE A 29 -2.66 -8.40 -6.35
C ILE A 29 -2.94 -8.87 -7.77
N ALA A 30 -2.21 -8.35 -8.76
CA ALA A 30 -2.36 -8.76 -10.14
C ALA A 30 -2.05 -10.25 -10.32
N GLU A 31 -0.96 -10.73 -9.72
CA GLU A 31 -0.58 -12.15 -9.71
C GLU A 31 -1.69 -13.02 -9.09
N LYS A 32 -2.17 -12.69 -7.87
CA LYS A 32 -3.24 -13.42 -7.18
C LYS A 32 -4.57 -13.46 -7.97
N LEU A 33 -4.83 -12.44 -8.78
CA LEU A 33 -6.01 -12.36 -9.64
C LEU A 33 -5.79 -12.93 -11.06
N GLY A 34 -4.61 -13.50 -11.35
CA GLY A 34 -4.27 -14.09 -12.63
C GLY A 34 -4.25 -13.10 -13.78
N THR A 35 -3.86 -11.84 -13.52
CA THR A 35 -3.82 -10.78 -14.52
C THR A 35 -2.44 -10.10 -14.56
N THR A 36 -2.21 -9.28 -15.59
CA THR A 36 -0.95 -8.57 -15.79
C THR A 36 -1.18 -7.11 -16.14
N PHE A 37 -0.22 -6.26 -15.81
CA PHE A 37 -0.21 -4.86 -16.21
C PHE A 37 0.12 -4.76 -17.71
N SER A 38 -0.88 -4.44 -18.53
CA SER A 38 -0.78 -4.46 -20.00
C SER A 38 -1.27 -3.19 -20.67
N LYS A 39 -1.92 -2.27 -19.95
CA LYS A 39 -2.51 -1.07 -20.55
C LYS A 39 -1.97 0.20 -19.92
N GLY A 40 -1.47 1.12 -20.76
CA GLY A 40 -1.15 2.47 -20.37
C GLY A 40 -2.36 3.39 -20.57
N GLU A 41 -2.86 4.00 -19.48
CA GLU A 41 -3.97 4.94 -19.53
C GLU A 41 -4.02 5.82 -18.27
N CYS A 42 -4.61 7.01 -18.37
CA CYS A 42 -4.80 7.88 -17.21
C CYS A 42 -3.52 8.07 -16.40
N ARG A 43 -2.40 8.19 -17.10
CA ARG A 43 -1.06 8.30 -16.47
C ARG A 43 -0.74 7.16 -15.50
N ALA A 44 -1.22 5.96 -15.79
CA ALA A 44 -0.94 4.73 -15.05
C ALA A 44 -0.70 3.57 -15.99
N VAL A 45 -0.03 2.54 -15.51
CA VAL A 45 -0.16 1.19 -16.06
C VAL A 45 -1.23 0.46 -15.27
N THR A 46 -2.14 -0.21 -15.99
CA THR A 46 -3.31 -0.86 -15.39
C THR A 46 -3.38 -2.35 -15.74
N ALA A 47 -3.91 -3.12 -14.79
CA ALA A 47 -4.32 -4.50 -14.96
C ALA A 47 -5.81 -4.62 -14.61
N TYR A 48 -6.47 -5.62 -15.16
CA TYR A 48 -7.91 -5.81 -15.01
C TYR A 48 -8.25 -7.22 -14.59
N SER A 49 -9.21 -7.36 -13.69
CA SER A 49 -9.81 -8.64 -13.33
C SER A 49 -11.33 -8.49 -13.24
N GLY A 50 -12.08 -9.60 -13.46
CA GLY A 50 -13.54 -9.57 -13.46
C GLY A 50 -14.17 -8.96 -14.72
N ILE A 51 -15.50 -8.99 -14.79
CA ILE A 51 -16.28 -8.54 -15.94
C ILE A 51 -17.45 -7.66 -15.46
N GLY A 52 -17.80 -6.65 -16.25
CA GLY A 52 -18.97 -5.80 -15.97
C GLY A 52 -18.86 -5.02 -14.67
N SER A 53 -19.88 -5.11 -13.81
CA SER A 53 -19.93 -4.43 -12.50
C SER A 53 -18.86 -4.91 -11.52
N ASP A 54 -18.43 -6.18 -11.66
CA ASP A 54 -17.46 -6.82 -10.77
C ASP A 54 -16.02 -6.61 -11.23
N LYS A 55 -15.84 -5.72 -12.21
CA LYS A 55 -14.52 -5.37 -12.73
C LYS A 55 -13.67 -4.68 -11.65
N ILE A 56 -12.47 -5.21 -11.49
CA ILE A 56 -11.42 -4.65 -10.63
C ILE A 56 -10.36 -4.04 -11.54
N ILE A 57 -10.03 -2.78 -11.30
CA ILE A 57 -8.91 -2.07 -11.93
C ILE A 57 -7.80 -2.00 -10.90
N ILE A 58 -6.63 -2.52 -11.26
CA ILE A 58 -5.40 -2.37 -10.47
C ILE A 58 -4.53 -1.36 -11.20
N ALA A 59 -4.09 -0.31 -10.53
CA ALA A 59 -3.35 0.78 -11.15
C ALA A 59 -2.03 1.07 -10.41
N LYS A 60 -0.99 1.30 -11.19
CA LYS A 60 0.29 1.87 -10.76
C LYS A 60 0.50 3.20 -11.49
N PRO A 61 0.37 4.37 -10.83
CA PRO A 61 0.61 5.67 -11.45
C PRO A 61 2.04 5.79 -11.98
N ILE A 62 2.21 6.36 -13.17
CA ILE A 62 3.54 6.66 -13.74
C ILE A 62 3.86 8.16 -13.67
N THR A 63 3.15 8.89 -12.81
CA THR A 63 3.27 10.35 -12.59
C THR A 63 4.32 10.73 -11.55
N TYR A 64 5.09 9.79 -11.05
CA TYR A 64 5.83 9.89 -9.78
C TYR A 64 4.94 10.15 -8.57
N MET A 65 5.49 9.91 -7.37
CA MET A 65 4.76 9.94 -6.11
C MET A 65 3.97 11.24 -5.89
N ASN A 66 4.60 12.39 -6.14
CA ASN A 66 4.03 13.71 -5.84
C ASN A 66 2.83 14.08 -6.73
N LEU A 67 2.59 13.35 -7.81
CA LEU A 67 1.52 13.62 -8.78
C LEU A 67 0.55 12.43 -8.93
N SER A 68 0.60 11.45 -8.03
CA SER A 68 -0.24 10.24 -8.08
C SER A 68 -1.74 10.53 -8.12
N GLY A 69 -2.18 11.64 -7.52
CA GLY A 69 -3.58 12.05 -7.51
C GLY A 69 -4.10 12.49 -8.87
N GLU A 70 -3.25 12.92 -9.79
CA GLU A 70 -3.67 13.26 -11.16
C GLU A 70 -4.15 11.99 -11.87
N SER A 71 -3.39 10.91 -11.77
CA SER A 71 -3.78 9.60 -12.30
C SER A 71 -5.05 9.07 -11.62
N ALA A 72 -5.16 9.19 -10.29
CA ALA A 72 -6.34 8.78 -9.57
C ALA A 72 -7.60 9.49 -10.06
N ARG A 73 -7.54 10.83 -10.18
CA ARG A 73 -8.66 11.63 -10.69
C ARG A 73 -9.07 11.23 -12.10
N GLU A 74 -8.10 11.03 -13.00
CA GLU A 74 -8.39 10.62 -14.37
C GLU A 74 -9.06 9.23 -14.43
N LEU A 75 -8.59 8.23 -13.65
CA LEU A 75 -9.18 6.90 -13.58
C LEU A 75 -10.59 6.94 -12.97
N ILE A 76 -10.78 7.67 -11.87
CA ILE A 76 -12.08 7.83 -11.21
C ILE A 76 -13.09 8.44 -12.18
N ASN A 77 -12.73 9.52 -12.87
CA ASN A 77 -13.61 10.19 -13.83
C ASN A 77 -13.93 9.31 -15.03
N LYS A 78 -12.91 8.65 -15.61
CA LYS A 78 -13.07 7.79 -16.78
C LYS A 78 -13.99 6.60 -16.54
N TYR A 79 -13.85 5.95 -15.39
CA TYR A 79 -14.60 4.75 -15.05
C TYR A 79 -15.79 5.02 -14.12
N LYS A 80 -16.04 6.28 -13.75
CA LYS A 80 -17.09 6.70 -12.82
C LYS A 80 -17.05 5.89 -11.53
N ILE A 81 -15.84 5.77 -10.96
CA ILE A 81 -15.61 5.01 -9.73
C ILE A 81 -16.23 5.76 -8.56
N GLU A 82 -17.14 5.12 -7.84
CA GLU A 82 -17.66 5.63 -6.58
C GLU A 82 -16.56 5.66 -5.51
N ARG A 83 -16.63 6.61 -4.59
CA ARG A 83 -15.59 6.78 -3.54
C ARG A 83 -15.41 5.52 -2.70
N GLU A 84 -16.50 4.85 -2.41
CA GLU A 84 -16.58 3.61 -1.65
C GLU A 84 -15.98 2.41 -2.41
N CYS A 85 -15.62 2.60 -3.68
CA CYS A 85 -14.99 1.59 -4.52
C CYS A 85 -13.52 1.91 -4.85
N PHE A 86 -12.93 2.91 -4.18
CA PHE A 86 -11.54 3.32 -4.39
C PHE A 86 -10.68 3.07 -3.14
N VAL A 87 -9.58 2.34 -3.30
CA VAL A 87 -8.59 2.08 -2.24
C VAL A 87 -7.18 2.39 -2.70
N VAL A 88 -6.39 3.02 -1.83
CA VAL A 88 -4.98 3.37 -2.06
C VAL A 88 -4.08 2.56 -1.13
N ILE A 89 -3.00 2.00 -1.67
CA ILE A 89 -1.99 1.21 -0.94
C ILE A 89 -0.66 1.96 -0.97
N TYR A 90 -0.05 2.17 0.19
CA TYR A 90 1.20 2.93 0.30
C TYR A 90 1.99 2.62 1.57
N ASP A 91 3.25 3.06 1.59
CA ASP A 91 4.17 2.93 2.72
C ASP A 91 3.82 3.87 3.87
N ASP A 92 4.11 3.43 5.09
CA ASP A 92 3.89 4.20 6.30
C ASP A 92 5.05 4.06 7.28
N ILE A 93 5.76 5.17 7.49
CA ILE A 93 6.92 5.23 8.38
C ILE A 93 6.54 5.23 9.87
N ASP A 94 5.31 5.54 10.22
CA ASP A 94 4.83 5.57 11.61
C ASP A 94 4.28 4.21 12.08
N LEU A 95 4.19 3.24 11.16
CA LEU A 95 3.87 1.86 11.48
C LEU A 95 5.15 1.01 11.51
N PRO A 96 5.30 0.13 12.52
CA PRO A 96 6.41 -0.83 12.52
C PRO A 96 6.44 -1.67 11.25
N VAL A 97 7.64 -2.08 10.83
CA VAL A 97 7.84 -2.98 9.68
C VAL A 97 6.95 -4.22 9.83
N GLY A 98 6.31 -4.63 8.73
CA GLY A 98 5.44 -5.82 8.72
C GLY A 98 4.04 -5.62 9.26
N ASN A 99 3.68 -4.40 9.71
CA ASN A 99 2.31 -4.10 10.13
C ASN A 99 1.47 -3.57 8.97
N VAL A 100 0.19 -3.92 8.95
CA VAL A 100 -0.79 -3.37 8.01
C VAL A 100 -1.85 -2.60 8.79
N ARG A 101 -2.22 -1.43 8.30
CA ARG A 101 -3.29 -0.62 8.88
C ARG A 101 -4.26 -0.14 7.80
N ILE A 102 -5.51 -0.57 7.91
CA ILE A 102 -6.59 -0.18 7.00
C ILE A 102 -7.43 0.89 7.67
N ARG A 103 -7.75 1.95 6.93
CA ARG A 103 -8.58 3.09 7.38
C ARG A 103 -9.46 3.58 6.24
N TYR A 104 -10.65 4.07 6.61
CA TYR A 104 -11.56 4.72 5.68
C TYR A 104 -11.22 6.19 5.48
N THR A 105 -10.89 6.90 6.55
CA THR A 105 -10.64 8.34 6.55
C THR A 105 -9.38 8.68 7.33
N GLY A 106 -8.90 9.89 7.20
CA GLY A 106 -7.77 10.42 7.96
C GLY A 106 -6.93 11.42 7.17
N SER A 107 -6.03 12.10 7.86
CA SER A 107 -5.05 12.97 7.21
C SER A 107 -4.10 12.17 6.31
N ALA A 108 -3.49 12.84 5.35
CA ALA A 108 -2.46 12.23 4.49
C ALA A 108 -1.12 12.05 5.22
N GLY A 109 -1.00 12.55 6.44
CA GLY A 109 0.26 12.54 7.19
C GLY A 109 1.39 13.23 6.43
N THR A 110 2.57 12.67 6.48
CA THR A 110 3.75 13.16 5.76
C THR A 110 3.84 12.63 4.33
N HIS A 111 3.03 11.62 3.96
CA HIS A 111 3.15 10.91 2.68
C HIS A 111 2.70 11.77 1.49
N ASN A 112 3.63 12.18 0.63
CA ASN A 112 3.37 13.13 -0.46
C ASN A 112 2.38 12.58 -1.50
N GLY A 113 2.44 11.31 -1.85
CA GLY A 113 1.48 10.67 -2.77
C GLY A 113 0.07 10.76 -2.21
N MET A 114 -0.13 10.45 -0.92
CA MET A 114 -1.44 10.52 -0.30
C MET A 114 -1.96 11.95 -0.18
N LYS A 115 -1.09 12.96 0.09
CA LYS A 115 -1.46 14.39 0.04
C LYS A 115 -1.98 14.77 -1.34
N ASN A 116 -1.30 14.31 -2.39
CA ASN A 116 -1.71 14.60 -3.77
C ASN A 116 -3.02 13.87 -4.15
N ILE A 117 -3.22 12.62 -3.70
CA ILE A 117 -4.50 11.90 -3.84
C ILE A 117 -5.64 12.71 -3.22
N VAL A 118 -5.55 13.05 -1.92
CA VAL A 118 -6.60 13.79 -1.20
C VAL A 118 -6.93 15.10 -1.89
N ARG A 119 -5.91 15.84 -2.35
CA ARG A 119 -6.09 17.11 -3.08
C ARG A 119 -6.84 16.93 -4.40
N ASN A 120 -6.49 15.91 -5.20
CA ASN A 120 -7.06 15.70 -6.53
C ASN A 120 -8.44 15.03 -6.50
N VAL A 121 -8.69 14.17 -5.51
CA VAL A 121 -10.00 13.53 -5.29
C VAL A 121 -10.97 14.47 -4.56
N GLY A 122 -10.43 15.49 -3.86
CA GLY A 122 -11.23 16.50 -3.14
C GLY A 122 -11.87 15.95 -1.86
N SER A 123 -11.31 14.87 -1.28
CA SER A 123 -11.84 14.27 -0.04
C SER A 123 -10.74 13.57 0.75
N THR A 124 -10.87 13.61 2.08
CA THR A 124 -10.10 12.79 3.01
C THR A 124 -10.69 11.40 3.18
N ASP A 125 -11.94 11.18 2.73
CA ASP A 125 -12.64 9.90 2.79
C ASP A 125 -12.23 9.03 1.61
N VAL A 126 -11.05 8.48 1.72
CA VAL A 126 -10.43 7.57 0.76
C VAL A 126 -9.99 6.33 1.53
N TYR A 127 -10.43 5.17 1.12
CA TYR A 127 -9.97 3.93 1.72
C TYR A 127 -8.47 3.76 1.49
N ARG A 128 -7.78 3.35 2.53
CA ARG A 128 -6.33 3.23 2.50
C ARG A 128 -5.84 2.00 3.23
N ILE A 129 -4.89 1.33 2.61
CA ILE A 129 -4.13 0.22 3.18
C ILE A 129 -2.70 0.73 3.37
N ARG A 130 -2.29 0.92 4.61
CA ARG A 130 -0.99 1.43 5.00
C ARG A 130 -0.09 0.25 5.36
N ILE A 131 1.05 0.14 4.70
CA ILE A 131 2.05 -0.91 4.94
C ILE A 131 3.17 -0.30 5.75
N GLY A 132 3.40 -0.79 6.96
CA GLY A 132 4.43 -0.31 7.86
C GLY A 132 5.82 -0.64 7.33
N VAL A 133 6.63 0.40 7.19
CA VAL A 133 8.04 0.30 6.77
C VAL A 133 9.00 0.77 7.86
N GLY A 134 8.45 1.28 8.99
CA GLY A 134 9.25 1.78 10.11
C GLY A 134 9.96 3.09 9.78
N LYS A 135 10.85 3.48 10.67
CA LYS A 135 11.70 4.67 10.57
C LYS A 135 13.15 4.26 10.40
N PRO A 136 13.99 5.15 9.85
CA PRO A 136 15.42 4.87 9.76
C PRO A 136 16.02 4.64 11.16
N GLU A 137 16.92 3.69 11.28
CA GLU A 137 17.65 3.42 12.52
C GLU A 137 18.56 4.59 12.88
N ASN A 138 19.14 5.25 11.88
CA ASN A 138 19.91 6.47 12.06
C ASN A 138 18.97 7.66 12.15
N ALA A 139 18.82 8.23 13.34
CA ALA A 139 17.96 9.39 13.61
C ALA A 139 18.33 10.66 12.81
N GLY A 140 19.53 10.74 12.25
CA GLY A 140 19.99 11.84 11.39
C GLY A 140 19.66 11.67 9.91
N MET A 141 19.13 10.54 9.49
CA MET A 141 18.77 10.28 8.10
C MET A 141 17.50 11.03 7.72
N ASP A 142 17.52 11.74 6.59
CA ASP A 142 16.31 12.38 6.06
C ASP A 142 15.26 11.31 5.68
N LEU A 143 14.00 11.54 6.05
CA LEU A 143 12.91 10.61 5.77
C LEU A 143 12.70 10.39 4.27
N LYS A 144 12.96 11.41 3.45
CA LYS A 144 12.89 11.27 1.98
C LYS A 144 13.96 10.31 1.48
N ASP A 145 15.18 10.42 2.00
CA ASP A 145 16.28 9.53 1.60
C ASP A 145 16.01 8.10 2.08
N PHE A 146 15.45 7.95 3.27
CA PHE A 146 15.04 6.65 3.79
C PHE A 146 14.02 5.95 2.89
N VAL A 147 12.89 6.60 2.58
CA VAL A 147 11.85 5.95 1.78
C VAL A 147 12.26 5.67 0.33
N LEU A 148 13.26 6.39 -0.18
CA LEU A 148 13.86 6.17 -1.51
C LEU A 148 15.03 5.17 -1.49
N SER A 149 15.47 4.73 -0.30
CA SER A 149 16.52 3.73 -0.18
C SER A 149 15.99 2.31 -0.49
N LYS A 150 16.91 1.40 -0.82
CA LYS A 150 16.58 0.00 -1.09
C LYS A 150 16.24 -0.74 0.20
N ILE A 151 15.23 -1.57 0.13
CA ILE A 151 14.87 -2.51 1.19
C ILE A 151 15.91 -3.62 1.21
N SER A 152 16.52 -3.91 2.37
CA SER A 152 17.40 -5.08 2.53
C SER A 152 16.59 -6.38 2.47
N ASP A 153 17.26 -7.50 2.18
CA ASP A 153 16.60 -8.81 2.10
C ASP A 153 15.96 -9.19 3.46
N GLU A 154 16.62 -8.89 4.59
CA GLU A 154 16.09 -9.13 5.94
C GLU A 154 14.80 -8.36 6.23
N VAL A 155 14.76 -7.09 5.80
CA VAL A 155 13.54 -6.26 5.94
C VAL A 155 12.47 -6.74 4.97
N MET A 156 12.85 -7.18 3.77
CA MET A 156 11.92 -7.74 2.79
C MET A 156 11.25 -9.01 3.33
N ASP A 157 11.98 -9.90 3.99
CA ASP A 157 11.42 -11.10 4.64
C ASP A 157 10.36 -10.74 5.69
N SER A 158 10.58 -9.63 6.41
CA SER A 158 9.62 -9.10 7.38
C SER A 158 8.42 -8.40 6.72
N LEU A 159 8.60 -7.84 5.52
CA LEU A 159 7.55 -7.16 4.76
C LEU A 159 6.67 -8.10 3.94
N ALA A 160 7.22 -9.23 3.48
CA ALA A 160 6.50 -10.14 2.59
C ALA A 160 5.13 -10.60 3.17
N PRO A 161 5.01 -11.01 4.45
CA PRO A 161 3.71 -11.35 5.03
C PRO A 161 2.73 -10.16 5.09
N ALA A 162 3.26 -8.94 5.26
CA ALA A 162 2.43 -7.73 5.26
C ALA A 162 1.93 -7.37 3.87
N LEU A 163 2.77 -7.50 2.84
CA LEU A 163 2.38 -7.33 1.44
C LEU A 163 1.30 -8.33 1.06
N ASP A 164 1.44 -9.60 1.45
CA ASP A 164 0.44 -10.64 1.20
C ASP A 164 -0.89 -10.32 1.88
N ARG A 165 -0.86 -9.93 3.15
CA ARG A 165 -2.05 -9.51 3.90
C ARG A 165 -2.71 -8.26 3.31
N ALA A 166 -1.92 -7.27 2.89
CA ALA A 166 -2.42 -6.06 2.25
C ALA A 166 -3.09 -6.37 0.90
N ALA A 167 -2.50 -7.27 0.12
CA ALA A 167 -3.07 -7.75 -1.14
C ALA A 167 -4.40 -8.47 -0.91
N ASP A 168 -4.47 -9.40 0.04
CA ASP A 168 -5.70 -10.11 0.39
C ASP A 168 -6.80 -9.16 0.88
N ALA A 169 -6.43 -8.16 1.68
CA ALA A 169 -7.38 -7.13 2.14
C ALA A 169 -7.95 -6.31 0.97
N ALA A 170 -7.09 -5.90 0.03
CA ALA A 170 -7.52 -5.15 -1.15
C ALA A 170 -8.42 -5.98 -2.07
N ILE A 171 -8.09 -7.27 -2.26
CA ILE A 171 -8.91 -8.21 -3.05
C ILE A 171 -10.25 -8.45 -2.36
N ALA A 172 -10.27 -8.67 -1.05
CA ALA A 172 -11.52 -8.88 -0.29
C ALA A 172 -12.43 -7.65 -0.39
N PHE A 173 -11.87 -6.45 -0.25
CA PHE A 173 -12.57 -5.18 -0.46
C PHE A 173 -13.17 -5.10 -1.87
N ALA A 174 -12.36 -5.34 -2.90
CA ALA A 174 -12.79 -5.25 -4.30
C ALA A 174 -13.78 -6.35 -4.71
N LYS A 175 -13.88 -7.43 -3.93
CA LYS A 175 -14.92 -8.47 -4.06
C LYS A 175 -16.18 -8.15 -3.27
N GLY A 176 -16.30 -6.93 -2.72
CA GLY A 176 -17.51 -6.44 -2.07
C GLY A 176 -17.61 -6.73 -0.56
N LEU A 177 -16.51 -7.18 0.09
CA LEU A 177 -16.52 -7.26 1.54
C LEU A 177 -16.56 -5.83 2.13
N PRO A 178 -17.55 -5.50 3.01
CA PRO A 178 -17.64 -4.20 3.64
C PRO A 178 -16.34 -3.79 4.33
N ILE A 179 -15.96 -2.52 4.24
CA ILE A 179 -14.66 -2.04 4.74
C ILE A 179 -14.46 -2.29 6.25
N GLU A 180 -15.53 -2.24 7.03
CA GLU A 180 -15.51 -2.54 8.46
C GLU A 180 -15.06 -3.99 8.70
N LYS A 181 -15.55 -4.92 7.89
CA LYS A 181 -15.16 -6.34 7.93
C LYS A 181 -13.73 -6.56 7.44
N VAL A 182 -13.32 -5.80 6.42
CA VAL A 182 -11.91 -5.82 5.96
C VAL A 182 -11.02 -5.31 7.10
N MET A 183 -11.38 -4.20 7.74
CA MET A 183 -10.63 -3.65 8.88
C MET A 183 -10.58 -4.62 10.07
N GLU A 184 -11.69 -5.24 10.42
CA GLU A 184 -11.77 -6.23 11.49
C GLU A 184 -10.84 -7.42 11.24
N LYS A 185 -10.85 -7.94 10.01
CA LYS A 185 -10.08 -9.13 9.62
C LYS A 185 -8.59 -8.86 9.48
N TYR A 186 -8.20 -7.77 8.81
CA TYR A 186 -6.83 -7.56 8.34
C TYR A 186 -6.03 -6.54 9.17
N ASN A 187 -6.64 -5.77 10.08
CA ASN A 187 -5.93 -4.92 11.05
C ASN A 187 -5.37 -5.70 12.25
N LYS A 188 -5.69 -6.98 12.39
CA LYS A 188 -5.18 -7.80 13.49
C LYS A 188 -3.66 -7.92 13.35
N ARG A 189 -2.93 -7.69 14.45
CA ARG A 189 -1.50 -7.97 14.53
C ARG A 189 -1.30 -9.48 14.52
N ASP A 190 -0.37 -10.00 13.73
CA ASP A 190 0.14 -11.33 13.95
C ASP A 190 0.94 -11.32 15.26
N THR A 191 0.36 -11.86 16.30
CA THR A 191 1.00 -12.02 17.63
C THR A 191 2.24 -12.91 17.57
N ALA A 192 2.39 -13.74 16.53
CA ALA A 192 3.56 -14.60 16.32
C ALA A 192 4.87 -13.83 16.08
N ALA A 193 4.83 -12.69 15.36
CA ALA A 193 6.02 -11.88 15.13
C ALA A 193 6.48 -11.08 16.36
N SER A 194 5.59 -10.89 17.35
CA SER A 194 5.92 -10.25 18.65
C SER A 194 6.59 -11.20 19.63
N ALA A 195 6.35 -12.50 19.53
CA ALA A 195 6.88 -13.50 20.44
C ALA A 195 8.40 -13.73 20.24
N LEU A 196 8.89 -13.57 19.03
CA LEU A 196 10.32 -13.75 18.72
C LEU A 196 11.21 -12.63 19.24
N LYS A 197 10.68 -11.40 19.43
CA LYS A 197 11.46 -10.27 19.99
C LYS A 197 11.49 -10.25 21.53
N ASN A 198 10.62 -10.96 22.22
CA ASN A 198 10.58 -11.01 23.68
C ASN A 198 11.33 -12.22 24.28
N GLY A 199 11.80 -13.15 23.46
CA GLY A 199 12.55 -14.34 23.90
C GLY A 199 14.05 -14.16 24.09
N ALA A 200 14.60 -12.99 23.72
CA ALA A 200 16.03 -12.70 23.83
C ALA A 200 16.35 -11.71 24.97
N LYS A 201 15.74 -11.88 26.14
CA LYS A 201 16.28 -11.31 27.39
C LYS A 201 17.01 -12.40 28.14
N ASN A 202 18.31 -12.30 28.13
CA ASN A 202 19.28 -13.10 28.86
C ASN A 202 18.84 -13.38 30.32
N PRO A 203 18.95 -14.61 30.78
CA PRO A 203 19.03 -14.91 32.18
C PRO A 203 20.52 -15.07 32.55
N ASP A 204 21.22 -13.98 32.81
CA ASP A 204 22.50 -14.07 33.52
C ASP A 204 22.78 -12.72 34.18
N ASN A 205 22.34 -12.60 35.44
CA ASN A 205 22.98 -11.80 36.46
C ASN A 205 22.50 -12.27 37.84
N ASN A 206 23.11 -13.35 38.31
CA ASN A 206 23.24 -13.63 39.73
C ASN A 206 24.51 -14.48 39.92
N ALA A 207 25.58 -13.85 40.31
CA ALA A 207 26.64 -14.37 41.17
C ALA A 207 27.40 -13.16 41.71
#